data_03e0a37c203d983e3fa54a1f7002f9b0
#
_entry.id   03e0a37c203d983e3fa54a1f7002f9b0
#
_cell.length_a   1.000
_cell.length_b   1.000
_cell.length_c   1.000
_cell.angle_alpha   90.00
_cell.angle_beta   90.00
_cell.angle_gamma   90.00
#
_symmetry.space_group_name_H-M   'P 1'
#
loop_
_entity.id
_entity.type
_entity.pdbx_description
1 polymer ?
#
loop_
_entity_poly.entity_id
_entity_poly.type
_entity_poly.pdbx_seq_one_letter_code
_entity_poly.pdbx_strand_id
1 'polypeptide(L)'
;MGVFEAVAAGPAQGREVLLLHGFPELGIEWDQQLGALAAAGCRAVAPDQRGYSPGVRPGRIEDYRLDLLVSDVWAIADALGWRRFDLVGHDWGAVVAWVAAADRPDRIRSLTAVSVPHPAAFADALRNDPAQQQASAYMNRFRQPSPIPEDAILAGGPPKLTGVPEWKSAEYFRRLAEPGALTAALNWYRANDFEGYRKLVTVPTLFLAAPDDRMVAMSGIQATRDWVTGPYRLEVLADAGHNIPEHAAVATSAHLLAHLLSVPS
;
A
#
# COMPACT_ATOMS: atom_id res chain seq x y z
N MET A 1 -13.93 -17.03 -8.67
CA MET A 1 -12.69 -16.57 -8.01
C MET A 1 -11.79 -15.96 -9.07
N GLY A 2 -11.28 -14.76 -8.87
CA GLY A 2 -10.33 -14.15 -9.80
C GLY A 2 -8.91 -14.66 -9.56
N VAL A 3 -8.02 -14.45 -10.53
CA VAL A 3 -6.59 -14.78 -10.44
C VAL A 3 -5.80 -13.49 -10.29
N PHE A 4 -5.05 -13.37 -9.20
CA PHE A 4 -4.10 -12.28 -8.99
C PHE A 4 -2.75 -12.65 -9.62
N GLU A 5 -2.21 -11.77 -10.44
CA GLU A 5 -0.79 -11.81 -10.84
C GLU A 5 0.06 -11.39 -9.64
N ALA A 6 1.25 -11.94 -9.49
CA ALA A 6 2.13 -11.59 -8.38
C ALA A 6 3.60 -11.82 -8.73
N VAL A 7 4.49 -11.01 -8.15
CA VAL A 7 5.91 -11.32 -8.04
C VAL A 7 6.18 -11.96 -6.69
N ALA A 8 7.09 -12.94 -6.67
CA ALA A 8 7.39 -13.67 -5.46
C ALA A 8 8.87 -14.05 -5.39
N ALA A 9 9.42 -14.10 -4.19
CA ALA A 9 10.80 -14.46 -3.93
C ALA A 9 10.96 -15.27 -2.64
N GLY A 10 12.07 -15.98 -2.53
CA GLY A 10 12.46 -16.75 -1.35
C GLY A 10 11.93 -18.18 -1.31
N PRO A 11 12.39 -18.95 -0.32
CA PRO A 11 12.08 -20.39 -0.20
C PRO A 11 10.60 -20.60 0.19
N ALA A 12 10.00 -21.67 -0.33
CA ALA A 12 8.59 -21.99 -0.09
C ALA A 12 8.23 -22.14 1.39
N GLN A 13 9.18 -22.56 2.22
CA GLN A 13 9.02 -22.78 3.66
C GLN A 13 9.55 -21.60 4.50
N GLY A 14 9.85 -20.45 3.86
CA GLY A 14 10.29 -19.26 4.55
C GLY A 14 9.18 -18.58 5.35
N ARG A 15 9.57 -17.63 6.22
CA ARG A 15 8.63 -16.75 6.92
C ARG A 15 7.79 -15.97 5.91
N GLU A 16 6.48 -16.07 6.03
CA GLU A 16 5.53 -15.53 5.05
C GLU A 16 5.39 -14.02 5.17
N VAL A 17 5.58 -13.30 4.06
CA VAL A 17 5.46 -11.83 3.96
C VAL A 17 4.62 -11.47 2.74
N LEU A 18 3.50 -10.76 2.95
CA LEU A 18 2.65 -10.22 1.89
C LEU A 18 2.89 -8.73 1.76
N LEU A 19 3.18 -8.25 0.51
CA LEU A 19 3.47 -6.84 0.25
C LEU A 19 2.45 -6.26 -0.73
N LEU A 20 1.80 -5.17 -0.33
CA LEU A 20 0.72 -4.51 -1.06
C LEU A 20 1.21 -3.17 -1.60
N HIS A 21 1.15 -2.98 -2.91
CA HIS A 21 1.57 -1.76 -3.59
C HIS A 21 0.52 -0.63 -3.50
N GLY A 22 0.90 0.57 -3.94
CA GLY A 22 0.03 1.73 -4.04
C GLY A 22 -0.45 2.05 -5.46
N PHE A 23 -0.86 3.30 -5.67
CA PHE A 23 -1.18 3.87 -6.96
C PHE A 23 -0.05 4.83 -7.39
N PRO A 24 0.50 4.72 -8.58
CA PRO A 24 0.07 3.89 -9.71
C PRO A 24 0.88 2.59 -9.88
N GLU A 25 1.48 2.10 -8.80
CA GLU A 25 2.44 1.00 -8.79
C GLU A 25 1.79 -0.36 -9.05
N LEU A 26 2.65 -1.38 -9.10
CA LEU A 26 2.34 -2.81 -9.24
C LEU A 26 3.18 -3.61 -8.21
N GLY A 27 2.99 -4.92 -8.13
CA GLY A 27 3.79 -5.77 -7.26
C GLY A 27 5.31 -5.66 -7.45
N ILE A 28 5.77 -5.27 -8.65
CA ILE A 28 7.20 -5.02 -8.93
C ILE A 28 7.77 -3.79 -8.22
N GLU A 29 6.96 -2.92 -7.60
CA GLU A 29 7.42 -1.87 -6.70
C GLU A 29 8.41 -2.44 -5.66
N TRP A 30 8.09 -3.61 -5.14
CA TRP A 30 8.77 -4.29 -4.06
C TRP A 30 9.99 -5.13 -4.48
N ASP A 31 10.51 -5.02 -5.71
CA ASP A 31 11.59 -5.88 -6.21
C ASP A 31 12.82 -5.90 -5.30
N GLN A 32 13.24 -4.73 -4.78
CA GLN A 32 14.38 -4.63 -3.88
C GLN A 32 14.09 -5.29 -2.51
N GLN A 33 12.91 -5.07 -1.95
CA GLN A 33 12.48 -5.68 -0.70
C GLN A 33 12.30 -7.19 -0.85
N LEU A 34 11.73 -7.64 -1.97
CA LEU A 34 11.60 -9.07 -2.29
C LEU A 34 12.97 -9.75 -2.31
N GLY A 35 13.97 -9.12 -2.93
CA GLY A 35 15.35 -9.63 -2.94
C GLY A 35 15.96 -9.72 -1.54
N ALA A 36 15.80 -8.65 -0.73
CA ALA A 36 16.32 -8.59 0.63
C ALA A 36 15.63 -9.62 1.55
N LEU A 37 14.30 -9.75 1.46
CA LEU A 37 13.52 -10.73 2.22
C LEU A 37 13.89 -12.17 1.85
N ALA A 38 14.05 -12.45 0.56
CA ALA A 38 14.48 -13.77 0.08
C ALA A 38 15.87 -14.15 0.59
N ALA A 39 16.80 -13.19 0.57
CA ALA A 39 18.16 -13.40 1.10
C ALA A 39 18.16 -13.66 2.62
N ALA A 40 17.16 -13.12 3.35
CA ALA A 40 16.94 -13.40 4.76
C ALA A 40 16.11 -14.67 5.04
N GLY A 41 15.80 -15.46 4.01
CA GLY A 41 15.06 -16.71 4.14
C GLY A 41 13.54 -16.57 4.27
N CYS A 42 12.98 -15.38 4.00
CA CYS A 42 11.54 -15.17 3.98
C CYS A 42 10.93 -15.64 2.65
N ARG A 43 9.66 -16.06 2.70
CA ARG A 43 8.79 -16.26 1.53
C ARG A 43 7.96 -15.00 1.32
N ALA A 44 8.34 -14.17 0.38
CA ALA A 44 7.70 -12.89 0.10
C ALA A 44 6.87 -12.95 -1.19
N VAL A 45 5.66 -12.39 -1.15
CA VAL A 45 4.74 -12.31 -2.30
C VAL A 45 4.17 -10.89 -2.39
N ALA A 46 4.25 -10.31 -3.57
CA ALA A 46 3.71 -8.98 -3.88
C ALA A 46 2.71 -9.11 -5.05
N PRO A 47 1.40 -9.18 -4.78
CA PRO A 47 0.38 -9.27 -5.82
C PRO A 47 0.15 -7.91 -6.49
N ASP A 48 -0.20 -7.93 -7.78
CA ASP A 48 -0.91 -6.85 -8.42
C ASP A 48 -2.34 -6.88 -7.88
N GLN A 49 -2.76 -5.85 -7.16
CA GLN A 49 -4.01 -5.86 -6.40
C GLN A 49 -5.25 -5.78 -7.32
N ARG A 50 -6.46 -5.79 -6.71
CA ARG A 50 -7.75 -5.67 -7.42
C ARG A 50 -7.76 -4.46 -8.35
N GLY A 51 -8.11 -4.66 -9.61
CA GLY A 51 -8.09 -3.65 -10.66
C GLY A 51 -6.79 -3.59 -11.44
N TYR A 52 -5.67 -3.90 -10.81
CA TYR A 52 -4.34 -3.97 -11.45
C TYR A 52 -4.11 -5.35 -12.09
N SER A 53 -4.44 -6.44 -11.40
CA SER A 53 -4.50 -7.77 -12.00
C SER A 53 -5.62 -7.87 -13.03
N PRO A 54 -5.35 -8.25 -14.30
CA PRO A 54 -6.40 -8.37 -15.34
C PRO A 54 -7.50 -9.36 -14.95
N GLY A 55 -7.15 -10.43 -14.23
CA GLY A 55 -8.10 -11.45 -13.76
C GLY A 55 -9.02 -11.00 -12.62
N VAL A 56 -8.78 -9.81 -12.02
CA VAL A 56 -9.57 -9.25 -10.92
C VAL A 56 -9.83 -7.76 -11.16
N ARG A 57 -10.51 -7.46 -12.26
CA ARG A 57 -10.83 -6.08 -12.69
C ARG A 57 -12.33 -5.90 -12.87
N PRO A 58 -13.13 -5.89 -11.76
CA PRO A 58 -14.57 -5.69 -11.85
C PRO A 58 -14.92 -4.28 -12.36
N GLY A 59 -16.08 -4.15 -13.03
CA GLY A 59 -16.47 -2.91 -13.70
C GLY A 59 -17.17 -1.88 -12.82
N ARG A 60 -17.66 -2.25 -11.63
CA ARG A 60 -18.48 -1.38 -10.78
C ARG A 60 -17.61 -0.68 -9.73
N ILE A 61 -17.91 0.58 -9.42
CA ILE A 61 -17.19 1.35 -8.40
C ILE A 61 -17.29 0.65 -7.03
N GLU A 62 -18.48 0.16 -6.66
CA GLU A 62 -18.72 -0.48 -5.36
C GLU A 62 -17.89 -1.74 -5.13
N ASP A 63 -17.38 -2.36 -6.18
CA ASP A 63 -16.52 -3.54 -6.10
C ASP A 63 -15.10 -3.20 -5.61
N TYR A 64 -14.79 -1.91 -5.44
CA TYR A 64 -13.50 -1.39 -4.95
C TYR A 64 -13.58 -0.81 -3.54
N ARG A 65 -14.68 -1.06 -2.80
CA ARG A 65 -14.77 -0.68 -1.39
C ARG A 65 -13.68 -1.37 -0.56
N LEU A 66 -13.21 -0.67 0.46
CA LEU A 66 -12.07 -1.08 1.27
C LEU A 66 -12.30 -2.44 1.97
N ASP A 67 -13.54 -2.75 2.37
CA ASP A 67 -13.89 -4.07 2.93
C ASP A 67 -13.64 -5.21 1.92
N LEU A 68 -13.87 -4.97 0.63
CA LEU A 68 -13.59 -5.94 -0.43
C LEU A 68 -12.10 -6.04 -0.74
N LEU A 69 -11.37 -4.91 -0.71
CA LEU A 69 -9.92 -4.89 -0.88
C LEU A 69 -9.22 -5.66 0.26
N VAL A 70 -9.69 -5.48 1.49
CA VAL A 70 -9.23 -6.24 2.66
C VAL A 70 -9.57 -7.72 2.54
N SER A 71 -10.75 -8.07 1.98
CA SER A 71 -11.11 -9.47 1.75
C SER A 71 -10.16 -10.18 0.78
N ASP A 72 -9.58 -9.45 -0.18
CA ASP A 72 -8.58 -10.01 -1.09
C ASP A 72 -7.28 -10.40 -0.37
N VAL A 73 -6.87 -9.67 0.67
CA VAL A 73 -5.71 -10.04 1.51
C VAL A 73 -5.90 -11.44 2.08
N TRP A 74 -7.09 -11.72 2.61
CA TRP A 74 -7.42 -13.03 3.16
C TRP A 74 -7.49 -14.11 2.09
N ALA A 75 -8.12 -13.81 0.96
CA ALA A 75 -8.25 -14.75 -0.15
C ALA A 75 -6.88 -15.14 -0.73
N ILE A 76 -5.96 -14.17 -0.86
CA ILE A 76 -4.58 -14.41 -1.31
C ILE A 76 -3.82 -15.24 -0.28
N ALA A 77 -3.86 -14.87 1.00
CA ALA A 77 -3.19 -15.61 2.06
C ALA A 77 -3.71 -17.06 2.18
N ASP A 78 -5.02 -17.25 2.07
CA ASP A 78 -5.64 -18.57 2.12
C ASP A 78 -5.26 -19.43 0.89
N ALA A 79 -5.19 -18.83 -0.30
CA ALA A 79 -4.72 -19.51 -1.51
C ALA A 79 -3.24 -19.93 -1.44
N LEU A 80 -2.42 -19.15 -0.70
CA LEU A 80 -1.01 -19.47 -0.43
C LEU A 80 -0.84 -20.47 0.73
N GLY A 81 -1.93 -20.81 1.46
CA GLY A 81 -1.89 -21.67 2.64
C GLY A 81 -1.36 -21.00 3.89
N TRP A 82 -1.34 -19.67 3.93
CA TRP A 82 -0.78 -18.87 5.02
C TRP A 82 -1.82 -18.60 6.10
N ARG A 83 -1.61 -19.15 7.27
CA ARG A 83 -2.50 -18.94 8.43
C ARG A 83 -2.19 -17.65 9.16
N ARG A 84 -0.92 -17.29 9.27
CA ARG A 84 -0.42 -16.08 9.91
C ARG A 84 0.80 -15.59 9.16
N PHE A 85 0.86 -14.31 8.83
CA PHE A 85 1.91 -13.74 7.98
C PHE A 85 2.24 -12.30 8.42
N ASP A 86 3.37 -11.80 7.95
CA ASP A 86 3.72 -10.38 8.08
C ASP A 86 3.12 -9.62 6.90
N LEU A 87 2.51 -8.46 7.19
CA LEU A 87 1.83 -7.64 6.19
C LEU A 87 2.57 -6.32 6.02
N VAL A 88 2.89 -5.99 4.77
CA VAL A 88 3.55 -4.75 4.37
C VAL A 88 2.64 -4.03 3.38
N GLY A 89 2.51 -2.71 3.47
CA GLY A 89 1.73 -1.96 2.50
C GLY A 89 2.28 -0.56 2.29
N HIS A 90 2.23 -0.07 1.05
CA HIS A 90 2.58 1.28 0.65
C HIS A 90 1.36 1.99 0.05
N ASP A 91 1.19 3.28 0.30
CA ASP A 91 0.09 4.13 -0.22
C ASP A 91 -1.27 3.46 0.00
N TRP A 92 -2.07 3.17 -1.03
CA TRP A 92 -3.32 2.41 -0.90
C TRP A 92 -3.11 1.02 -0.28
N GLY A 93 -1.99 0.37 -0.57
CA GLY A 93 -1.63 -0.89 0.09
C GLY A 93 -1.46 -0.73 1.60
N ALA A 94 -0.95 0.43 2.08
CA ALA A 94 -0.89 0.73 3.52
C ALA A 94 -2.29 0.93 4.11
N VAL A 95 -3.20 1.61 3.41
CA VAL A 95 -4.60 1.75 3.86
C VAL A 95 -5.24 0.38 4.05
N VAL A 96 -5.09 -0.52 3.08
CA VAL A 96 -5.60 -1.91 3.17
C VAL A 96 -4.93 -2.65 4.33
N ALA A 97 -3.61 -2.52 4.47
CA ALA A 97 -2.84 -3.22 5.50
C ALA A 97 -3.22 -2.77 6.93
N TRP A 98 -3.43 -1.47 7.16
CA TRP A 98 -3.92 -0.93 8.42
C TRP A 98 -5.25 -1.56 8.83
N VAL A 99 -6.23 -1.57 7.90
CA VAL A 99 -7.57 -2.12 8.17
C VAL A 99 -7.51 -3.62 8.38
N ALA A 100 -6.75 -4.35 7.56
CA ALA A 100 -6.56 -5.79 7.71
C ALA A 100 -5.97 -6.15 9.08
N ALA A 101 -4.92 -5.43 9.52
CA ALA A 101 -4.28 -5.66 10.80
C ALA A 101 -5.20 -5.36 12.01
N ALA A 102 -6.07 -4.35 11.90
CA ALA A 102 -7.05 -4.02 12.92
C ALA A 102 -8.22 -5.01 12.96
N ASP A 103 -8.62 -5.54 11.80
CA ASP A 103 -9.78 -6.44 11.69
C ASP A 103 -9.46 -7.87 12.12
N ARG A 104 -8.28 -8.39 11.76
CA ARG A 104 -7.88 -9.76 12.07
C ARG A 104 -6.44 -9.83 12.60
N PRO A 105 -6.18 -9.31 13.80
CA PRO A 105 -4.85 -9.34 14.42
C PRO A 105 -4.34 -10.78 14.67
N ASP A 106 -5.23 -11.75 14.75
CA ASP A 106 -4.90 -13.18 14.85
C ASP A 106 -4.18 -13.71 13.58
N ARG A 107 -4.46 -13.13 12.43
CA ARG A 107 -3.86 -13.51 11.14
C ARG A 107 -2.57 -12.75 10.83
N ILE A 108 -2.33 -11.62 11.45
CA ILE A 108 -1.18 -10.73 11.17
C ILE A 108 -0.14 -10.89 12.28
N ARG A 109 1.09 -11.25 11.89
CA ARG A 109 2.23 -11.38 12.81
C ARG A 109 2.81 -10.01 13.15
N SER A 110 3.03 -9.20 12.12
CA SER A 110 3.43 -7.80 12.22
C SER A 110 2.92 -6.99 11.04
N LEU A 111 2.78 -5.68 11.24
CA LEU A 111 2.43 -4.71 10.21
C LEU A 111 3.63 -3.80 9.92
N THR A 112 3.92 -3.58 8.63
CA THR A 112 4.74 -2.47 8.17
C THR A 112 3.92 -1.61 7.23
N ALA A 113 3.59 -0.40 7.65
CA ALA A 113 2.94 0.60 6.80
C ALA A 113 3.98 1.58 6.27
N VAL A 114 3.82 2.00 5.02
CA VAL A 114 4.77 2.89 4.33
C VAL A 114 4.01 4.05 3.72
N SER A 115 4.48 5.25 3.96
CA SER A 115 4.01 6.56 3.52
C SER A 115 2.65 6.97 4.12
N VAL A 116 1.60 6.15 3.99
CA VAL A 116 0.23 6.53 4.38
C VAL A 116 -0.08 6.14 5.83
N PRO A 117 -0.53 7.11 6.67
CA PRO A 117 -0.84 6.90 8.07
C PRO A 117 -2.10 6.04 8.27
N HIS A 118 -2.38 5.71 9.53
CA HIS A 118 -3.63 5.03 9.88
C HIS A 118 -4.85 5.79 9.32
N PRO A 119 -5.83 5.10 8.70
CA PRO A 119 -6.96 5.77 8.02
C PRO A 119 -7.69 6.81 8.87
N ALA A 120 -7.88 6.56 10.17
CA ALA A 120 -8.49 7.52 11.07
C ALA A 120 -7.63 8.78 11.28
N ALA A 121 -6.31 8.63 11.44
CA ALA A 121 -5.40 9.76 11.55
C ALA A 121 -5.36 10.57 10.24
N PHE A 122 -5.40 9.89 9.10
CA PHE A 122 -5.48 10.54 7.79
C PHE A 122 -6.81 11.30 7.59
N ALA A 123 -7.95 10.67 7.95
CA ALA A 123 -9.26 11.32 7.87
C ALA A 123 -9.35 12.54 8.81
N ASP A 124 -8.79 12.45 10.02
CA ASP A 124 -8.74 13.58 10.95
C ASP A 124 -7.85 14.72 10.42
N ALA A 125 -6.72 14.40 9.80
CA ALA A 125 -5.85 15.37 9.14
C ALA A 125 -6.55 16.04 7.94
N LEU A 126 -7.25 15.25 7.09
CA LEU A 126 -8.05 15.79 5.98
C LEU A 126 -9.10 16.81 6.43
N ARG A 127 -9.70 16.63 7.61
CA ARG A 127 -10.70 17.56 8.14
C ARG A 127 -10.09 18.80 8.77
N ASN A 128 -8.95 18.66 9.44
CA ASN A 128 -8.48 19.65 10.39
C ASN A 128 -7.15 20.31 10.00
N ASP A 129 -6.41 19.77 9.03
CA ASP A 129 -5.10 20.30 8.62
C ASP A 129 -5.13 20.82 7.18
N PRO A 130 -5.01 22.18 6.98
CA PRO A 130 -4.95 22.76 5.65
C PRO A 130 -3.82 22.22 4.78
N ALA A 131 -2.69 21.79 5.37
CA ALA A 131 -1.58 21.20 4.63
C ALA A 131 -1.99 19.84 4.04
N GLN A 132 -2.69 18.99 4.81
CA GLN A 132 -3.20 17.71 4.29
C GLN A 132 -4.30 17.93 3.25
N GLN A 133 -5.19 18.91 3.45
CA GLN A 133 -6.22 19.25 2.47
C GLN A 133 -5.60 19.64 1.12
N GLN A 134 -4.54 20.45 1.15
CA GLN A 134 -3.81 20.85 -0.04
C GLN A 134 -3.08 19.64 -0.68
N ALA A 135 -2.38 18.84 0.10
CA ALA A 135 -1.66 17.65 -0.35
C ALA A 135 -2.60 16.63 -1.02
N SER A 136 -3.84 16.51 -0.51
CA SER A 136 -4.85 15.57 -1.01
C SER A 136 -5.77 16.14 -2.10
N ALA A 137 -5.57 17.38 -2.56
CA ALA A 137 -6.46 18.04 -3.53
C ALA A 137 -6.57 17.28 -4.87
N TYR A 138 -5.51 16.52 -5.26
CA TYR A 138 -5.50 15.68 -6.45
C TYR A 138 -6.60 14.61 -6.44
N MET A 139 -6.99 14.12 -5.26
CA MET A 139 -8.01 13.09 -5.10
C MET A 139 -9.37 13.54 -5.64
N ASN A 140 -9.70 14.85 -5.56
CA ASN A 140 -10.92 15.40 -6.12
C ASN A 140 -10.97 15.22 -7.65
N ARG A 141 -9.80 15.31 -8.31
CA ARG A 141 -9.69 15.06 -9.76
C ARG A 141 -9.86 13.57 -10.06
N PHE A 142 -9.26 12.68 -9.27
CA PHE A 142 -9.36 11.24 -9.46
C PHE A 142 -10.78 10.69 -9.22
N ARG A 143 -11.56 11.38 -8.36
CA ARG A 143 -12.96 11.03 -8.06
C ARG A 143 -13.96 11.48 -9.11
N GLN A 144 -13.56 12.29 -10.09
CA GLN A 144 -14.45 12.69 -11.17
C GLN A 144 -14.97 11.46 -11.95
N PRO A 145 -16.15 11.57 -12.58
CA PRO A 145 -16.67 10.48 -13.40
C PRO A 145 -15.72 10.10 -14.53
N SER A 146 -15.64 8.78 -14.82
CA SER A 146 -14.96 8.29 -16.02
C SER A 146 -15.66 8.85 -17.29
N PRO A 147 -14.91 9.20 -18.36
CA PRO A 147 -13.48 9.00 -18.54
C PRO A 147 -12.62 10.24 -18.23
N ILE A 148 -13.13 11.25 -17.53
CA ILE A 148 -12.49 12.58 -17.40
C ILE A 148 -11.04 12.49 -16.85
N PRO A 149 -10.79 11.85 -15.67
CA PRO A 149 -9.42 11.74 -15.18
C PRO A 149 -8.57 10.75 -15.98
N GLU A 150 -9.19 9.68 -16.50
CA GLU A 150 -8.50 8.67 -17.29
C GLU A 150 -7.88 9.29 -18.56
N ASP A 151 -8.67 10.02 -19.33
CA ASP A 151 -8.22 10.66 -20.56
C ASP A 151 -7.08 11.66 -20.28
N ALA A 152 -7.19 12.44 -19.21
CA ALA A 152 -6.16 13.40 -18.82
C ALA A 152 -4.85 12.73 -18.38
N ILE A 153 -4.92 11.62 -17.64
CA ILE A 153 -3.75 10.86 -17.19
C ILE A 153 -3.08 10.17 -18.36
N LEU A 154 -3.85 9.50 -19.21
CA LEU A 154 -3.30 8.79 -20.38
C LEU A 154 -2.68 9.75 -21.41
N ALA A 155 -3.26 10.92 -21.60
CA ALA A 155 -2.68 11.95 -22.47
C ALA A 155 -1.36 12.52 -21.92
N GLY A 156 -1.15 12.48 -20.61
CA GLY A 156 0.08 12.95 -19.94
C GLY A 156 1.28 12.02 -20.10
N GLY A 157 1.05 10.76 -20.48
CA GLY A 157 2.10 9.74 -20.57
C GLY A 157 2.63 9.27 -19.21
N PRO A 158 3.73 8.51 -19.19
CA PRO A 158 4.29 7.95 -17.95
C PRO A 158 4.59 9.04 -16.92
N PRO A 159 4.14 8.87 -15.66
CA PRO A 159 4.37 9.86 -14.62
C PRO A 159 5.86 9.90 -14.24
N LYS A 160 6.36 11.09 -13.90
CA LYS A 160 7.67 11.24 -13.24
C LYS A 160 7.52 11.07 -11.75
N LEU A 161 7.72 9.85 -11.27
CA LEU A 161 7.67 9.50 -9.85
C LEU A 161 9.05 9.70 -9.23
N THR A 162 9.11 10.46 -8.13
CA THR A 162 10.38 10.75 -7.46
C THR A 162 10.98 9.48 -6.87
N GLY A 163 12.24 9.20 -7.22
CA GLY A 163 12.96 8.01 -6.74
C GLY A 163 12.63 6.70 -7.44
N VAL A 164 11.65 6.71 -8.33
CA VAL A 164 11.25 5.53 -9.12
C VAL A 164 12.05 5.48 -10.43
N PRO A 165 12.67 4.35 -10.78
CA PRO A 165 13.34 4.18 -12.07
C PRO A 165 12.39 4.41 -13.25
N GLU A 166 12.87 5.09 -14.31
CA GLU A 166 12.03 5.42 -15.47
C GLU A 166 11.37 4.19 -16.12
N TRP A 167 12.08 3.07 -16.17
CA TRP A 167 11.52 1.85 -16.74
C TRP A 167 10.35 1.29 -15.94
N LYS A 168 10.37 1.44 -14.60
CA LYS A 168 9.23 1.05 -13.74
C LYS A 168 8.03 1.97 -13.95
N SER A 169 8.25 3.29 -13.95
CA SER A 169 7.20 4.26 -14.28
C SER A 169 6.57 3.98 -15.65
N ALA A 170 7.39 3.63 -16.65
CA ALA A 170 6.90 3.25 -17.98
C ALA A 170 6.07 1.95 -17.92
N GLU A 171 6.48 0.95 -17.14
CA GLU A 171 5.74 -0.30 -16.99
C GLU A 171 4.42 -0.08 -16.22
N TYR A 172 4.41 0.70 -15.14
CA TYR A 172 3.19 1.09 -14.43
C TYR A 172 2.19 1.76 -15.38
N PHE A 173 2.67 2.73 -16.17
CA PHE A 173 1.83 3.40 -17.16
C PHE A 173 1.32 2.45 -18.25
N ARG A 174 2.18 1.58 -18.77
CA ARG A 174 1.79 0.60 -19.78
C ARG A 174 0.66 -0.30 -19.29
N ARG A 175 0.73 -0.78 -18.06
CA ARG A 175 -0.29 -1.63 -17.43
C ARG A 175 -1.59 -0.86 -17.15
N LEU A 176 -1.49 0.38 -16.70
CA LEU A 176 -2.66 1.23 -16.48
C LEU A 176 -3.34 1.66 -17.80
N ALA A 177 -2.60 1.71 -18.90
CA ALA A 177 -3.16 1.99 -20.23
C ALA A 177 -3.90 0.79 -20.86
N GLU A 178 -3.84 -0.40 -20.26
CA GLU A 178 -4.67 -1.53 -20.68
C GLU A 178 -6.17 -1.21 -20.53
N PRO A 179 -7.05 -1.79 -21.37
CA PRO A 179 -8.48 -1.51 -21.31
C PRO A 179 -9.06 -1.69 -19.89
N GLY A 180 -9.64 -0.62 -19.35
CA GLY A 180 -10.28 -0.59 -18.04
C GLY A 180 -9.35 -0.57 -16.83
N ALA A 181 -8.03 -0.69 -17.00
CA ALA A 181 -7.10 -0.76 -15.87
C ALA A 181 -7.05 0.54 -15.08
N LEU A 182 -6.89 1.67 -15.74
CA LEU A 182 -6.84 2.97 -15.07
C LEU A 182 -8.17 3.31 -14.38
N THR A 183 -9.31 3.03 -15.03
CA THR A 183 -10.63 3.20 -14.41
C THR A 183 -10.76 2.35 -13.15
N ALA A 184 -10.31 1.11 -13.19
CA ALA A 184 -10.30 0.21 -12.04
C ALA A 184 -9.42 0.74 -10.89
N ALA A 185 -8.21 1.21 -11.19
CA ALA A 185 -7.33 1.83 -10.20
C ALA A 185 -7.93 3.11 -9.59
N LEU A 186 -8.55 3.98 -10.41
CA LEU A 186 -9.22 5.20 -9.93
C LEU A 186 -10.50 4.90 -9.14
N ASN A 187 -11.12 3.75 -9.32
CA ASN A 187 -12.29 3.35 -8.53
C ASN A 187 -11.95 3.13 -7.05
N TRP A 188 -10.68 2.90 -6.67
CA TRP A 188 -10.26 2.91 -5.28
C TRP A 188 -10.52 4.27 -4.62
N TYR A 189 -10.25 5.36 -5.34
CA TYR A 189 -10.54 6.73 -4.87
C TYR A 189 -12.02 7.07 -4.90
N ARG A 190 -12.77 6.54 -5.87
CA ARG A 190 -14.21 6.79 -6.02
C ARG A 190 -15.04 6.05 -4.99
N ALA A 191 -14.61 4.86 -4.60
CA ALA A 191 -15.35 3.97 -3.69
C ALA A 191 -15.10 4.26 -2.20
N ASN A 192 -14.06 5.05 -1.85
CA ASN A 192 -13.63 5.19 -0.47
C ASN A 192 -13.38 6.64 -0.06
N ASP A 193 -13.78 6.99 1.16
CA ASP A 193 -13.65 8.34 1.75
C ASP A 193 -12.75 8.38 3.01
N PHE A 194 -12.20 7.25 3.45
CA PHE A 194 -11.42 7.05 4.68
C PHE A 194 -12.20 7.20 5.99
N GLU A 195 -13.45 7.61 5.96
CA GLU A 195 -14.29 7.69 7.15
C GLU A 195 -14.73 6.29 7.62
N GLY A 196 -14.97 6.15 8.90
CA GLY A 196 -15.47 4.90 9.49
C GLY A 196 -14.41 3.85 9.86
N TYR A 197 -13.16 3.98 9.42
CA TYR A 197 -12.09 3.03 9.74
C TYR A 197 -11.31 3.48 10.99
N ARG A 198 -11.94 3.34 12.16
CA ARG A 198 -11.45 3.86 13.44
C ARG A 198 -11.14 2.76 14.46
N LYS A 199 -10.66 1.61 14.01
CA LYS A 199 -10.25 0.49 14.88
C LYS A 199 -8.78 0.58 15.24
N LEU A 200 -8.46 0.23 16.50
CA LEU A 200 -7.10 0.20 17.00
C LEU A 200 -6.33 -1.01 16.45
N VAL A 201 -5.08 -0.79 16.06
CA VAL A 201 -4.14 -1.85 15.67
C VAL A 201 -3.40 -2.34 16.91
N THR A 202 -3.43 -3.66 17.15
CA THR A 202 -2.84 -4.29 18.33
C THR A 202 -1.57 -5.08 18.04
N VAL A 203 -1.26 -5.33 16.78
CA VAL A 203 -0.06 -6.09 16.36
C VAL A 203 1.19 -5.20 16.38
N PRO A 204 2.40 -5.80 16.51
CA PRO A 204 3.64 -5.04 16.34
C PRO A 204 3.66 -4.31 15.01
N THR A 205 3.93 -3.01 15.06
CA THR A 205 3.80 -2.13 13.91
C THR A 205 5.04 -1.27 13.71
N LEU A 206 5.56 -1.28 12.48
CA LEU A 206 6.51 -0.32 11.94
C LEU A 206 5.77 0.62 10.99
N PHE A 207 5.96 1.93 11.16
CA PHE A 207 5.50 2.91 10.19
C PHE A 207 6.70 3.66 9.63
N LEU A 208 6.89 3.58 8.31
CA LEU A 208 7.92 4.32 7.57
C LEU A 208 7.27 5.54 6.92
N ALA A 209 7.80 6.72 7.18
CA ALA A 209 7.29 7.98 6.67
C ALA A 209 8.43 8.86 6.15
N ALA A 210 8.10 9.89 5.37
CA ALA A 210 9.05 10.86 4.86
C ALA A 210 8.54 12.29 5.12
N PRO A 211 9.41 13.24 5.53
CA PRO A 211 8.98 14.60 5.81
C PRO A 211 8.63 15.38 4.55
N ASP A 212 9.23 14.99 3.41
CA ASP A 212 9.02 15.62 2.10
C ASP A 212 7.98 14.89 1.25
N ASP A 213 7.14 14.06 1.87
CA ASP A 213 5.99 13.44 1.20
C ASP A 213 4.97 14.52 0.82
N ARG A 214 4.71 14.65 -0.49
CA ARG A 214 3.79 15.66 -1.02
C ARG A 214 2.32 15.25 -0.95
N MET A 215 2.04 14.00 -0.60
CA MET A 215 0.69 13.42 -0.52
C MET A 215 0.19 13.35 0.93
N VAL A 216 1.13 13.35 1.90
CA VAL A 216 0.83 13.11 3.32
C VAL A 216 1.49 14.16 4.21
N ALA A 217 0.69 14.85 5.02
CA ALA A 217 1.18 15.82 6.00
C ALA A 217 1.67 15.14 7.29
N MET A 218 2.64 15.77 7.96
CA MET A 218 3.21 15.27 9.21
C MET A 218 2.18 15.12 10.35
N SER A 219 1.09 15.90 10.32
CA SER A 219 0.01 15.78 11.31
C SER A 219 -0.62 14.40 11.35
N GLY A 220 -0.97 13.83 10.20
CA GLY A 220 -1.50 12.46 10.09
C GLY A 220 -0.47 11.40 10.49
N ILE A 221 0.81 11.60 10.10
CA ILE A 221 1.90 10.70 10.47
C ILE A 221 2.06 10.63 11.99
N GLN A 222 2.11 11.79 12.66
CA GLN A 222 2.28 11.87 14.12
C GLN A 222 1.06 11.32 14.86
N ALA A 223 -0.16 11.64 14.41
CA ALA A 223 -1.40 11.18 15.02
C ALA A 223 -1.62 9.65 14.88
N THR A 224 -0.90 8.97 13.98
CA THR A 224 -1.00 7.51 13.81
C THR A 224 -0.68 6.77 15.10
N ARG A 225 0.18 7.30 15.96
CA ARG A 225 0.53 6.69 17.26
C ARG A 225 -0.70 6.42 18.13
N ASP A 226 -1.70 7.26 18.08
CA ASP A 226 -2.92 7.16 18.90
C ASP A 226 -3.82 5.99 18.48
N TRP A 227 -3.58 5.44 17.30
CA TRP A 227 -4.33 4.32 16.72
C TRP A 227 -3.63 2.96 16.84
N VAL A 228 -2.46 2.90 17.49
CA VAL A 228 -1.72 1.65 17.68
C VAL A 228 -1.50 1.40 19.18
N THR A 229 -2.08 0.33 19.71
CA THR A 229 -1.90 -0.10 21.11
C THR A 229 -0.84 -1.18 21.27
N GLY A 230 -0.46 -1.85 20.18
CA GLY A 230 0.67 -2.77 20.14
C GLY A 230 2.03 -2.06 20.19
N PRO A 231 3.14 -2.82 20.19
CA PRO A 231 4.47 -2.26 19.97
C PRO A 231 4.50 -1.43 18.70
N TYR A 232 4.96 -0.18 18.78
CA TYR A 232 4.93 0.77 17.66
C TYR A 232 6.27 1.48 17.49
N ARG A 233 6.72 1.53 16.25
CA ARG A 233 7.91 2.29 15.85
C ARG A 233 7.59 3.12 14.62
N LEU A 234 7.87 4.42 14.69
CA LEU A 234 7.86 5.35 13.57
C LEU A 234 9.31 5.66 13.17
N GLU A 235 9.62 5.46 11.91
CA GLU A 235 10.89 5.87 11.30
C GLU A 235 10.60 6.90 10.21
N VAL A 236 11.25 8.06 10.33
CA VAL A 236 11.11 9.16 9.37
C VAL A 236 12.39 9.23 8.53
N LEU A 237 12.27 8.91 7.25
CA LEU A 237 13.39 8.85 6.29
C LEU A 237 13.57 10.22 5.64
N ALA A 238 14.61 10.95 6.06
CA ALA A 238 14.82 12.36 5.72
C ALA A 238 14.99 12.62 4.21
N ASP A 239 15.60 11.68 3.51
CA ASP A 239 15.93 11.81 2.08
C ASP A 239 14.94 11.08 1.15
N ALA A 240 13.72 10.77 1.65
CA ALA A 240 12.69 10.09 0.90
C ALA A 240 11.50 11.02 0.61
N GLY A 241 10.79 10.73 -0.50
CA GLY A 241 9.47 11.29 -0.80
C GLY A 241 8.39 10.25 -0.60
N HIS A 242 7.28 10.35 -1.34
CA HIS A 242 6.14 9.43 -1.21
C HIS A 242 6.50 7.98 -1.53
N ASN A 243 7.24 7.73 -2.62
CA ASN A 243 7.58 6.38 -3.10
C ASN A 243 8.75 5.78 -2.30
N ILE A 244 8.62 5.70 -0.99
CA ILE A 244 9.66 5.22 -0.06
C ILE A 244 10.25 3.85 -0.46
N PRO A 245 9.45 2.84 -0.88
CA PRO A 245 9.99 1.52 -1.22
C PRO A 245 11.05 1.53 -2.31
N GLU A 246 10.94 2.47 -3.25
CA GLU A 246 11.84 2.61 -4.40
C GLU A 246 12.88 3.71 -4.15
N HIS A 247 12.45 4.87 -3.63
CA HIS A 247 13.32 6.02 -3.40
C HIS A 247 14.38 5.75 -2.32
N ALA A 248 13.99 5.08 -1.24
CA ALA A 248 14.85 4.72 -0.12
C ALA A 248 14.96 3.20 0.06
N ALA A 249 15.09 2.45 -1.04
CA ALA A 249 14.97 0.98 -1.07
C ALA A 249 15.89 0.27 -0.05
N VAL A 250 17.12 0.72 0.11
CA VAL A 250 18.09 0.13 1.05
C VAL A 250 17.64 0.35 2.50
N ALA A 251 17.25 1.58 2.85
CA ALA A 251 16.78 1.91 4.19
C ALA A 251 15.46 1.18 4.50
N THR A 252 14.52 1.16 3.54
CA THR A 252 13.25 0.43 3.66
C THR A 252 13.48 -1.04 3.94
N SER A 253 14.37 -1.70 3.17
CA SER A 253 14.71 -3.11 3.36
C SER A 253 15.33 -3.37 4.73
N ALA A 254 16.25 -2.49 5.19
CA ALA A 254 16.90 -2.63 6.47
C ALA A 254 15.91 -2.49 7.64
N HIS A 255 15.05 -1.47 7.64
CA HIS A 255 14.03 -1.26 8.67
C HIS A 255 12.99 -2.39 8.68
N LEU A 256 12.54 -2.84 7.51
CA LEU A 256 11.61 -3.96 7.37
C LEU A 256 12.21 -5.23 7.96
N LEU A 257 13.41 -5.63 7.57
CA LEU A 257 14.08 -6.83 8.10
C LEU A 257 14.29 -6.74 9.61
N ALA A 258 14.76 -5.60 10.13
CA ALA A 258 14.93 -5.40 11.56
C ALA A 258 13.59 -5.54 12.31
N HIS A 259 12.48 -5.05 11.74
CA HIS A 259 11.16 -5.18 12.33
C HIS A 259 10.70 -6.64 12.34
N LEU A 260 10.79 -7.35 11.22
CA LEU A 260 10.43 -8.76 11.16
C LEU A 260 11.21 -9.60 12.18
N LEU A 261 12.52 -9.37 12.28
CA LEU A 261 13.39 -10.10 13.21
C LEU A 261 13.07 -9.81 14.69
N SER A 262 12.52 -8.65 15.01
CA SER A 262 12.11 -8.28 16.37
C SER A 262 10.81 -8.97 16.83
N VAL A 263 10.07 -9.57 15.88
CA VAL A 263 8.78 -10.23 16.16
C VAL A 263 8.95 -11.75 16.02
N PRO A 264 8.64 -12.54 17.04
CA PRO A 264 8.72 -14.01 16.99
C PRO A 264 7.92 -14.60 15.83
N SER A 265 8.40 -15.71 15.29
CA SER A 265 7.78 -16.47 14.19
C SER A 265 6.47 -17.14 14.60
#